data_a91dee9dbd334049a37e02a3bbdbbd16
#
_entry.id   a91dee9dbd334049a37e02a3bbdbbd16
#
_cell.length_a   1.000
_cell.length_b   1.000
_cell.length_c   1.000
_cell.angle_alpha   90.00
_cell.angle_beta   90.00
_cell.angle_gamma   90.00
#
_symmetry.space_group_name_H-M   'P 1'
#
loop_
_entity.id
_entity.type
_entity.pdbx_description
1 polymer ?
#
loop_
_entity_poly.entity_id
_entity_poly.type
_entity_poly.pdbx_seq_one_letter_code
_entity_poly.pdbx_strand_id
1 'polypeptide(L)'
;SSLTAWNHKNFAPHAKKIVIDIDPAETDKLDMDIAVRVDGDLAAVLPLLAEQEYEMAAELPTWQTYCARMKEKYPAITAEMRAEKDYVDAHVFVDELSRQLTADDVIVPESSGAAGEITYQALRVKRGQKVKNAAGLGSMGFGVPYALGACLANGKRRTILIDGDGAFQLNIQELATIAQHRLPIKMFLWINGGYASIMGT
;
A
#
# COMPACT_ATOMS: atom_id res chain seq x y z
N SER A 1 -11.81 -8.87 -7.27
CA SER A 1 -11.08 -7.69 -6.80
C SER A 1 -10.39 -7.94 -5.47
N SER A 2 -9.11 -7.62 -5.35
CA SER A 2 -8.34 -7.77 -4.10
C SER A 2 -8.85 -6.85 -2.97
N LEU A 3 -9.63 -5.84 -3.29
CA LEU A 3 -10.19 -4.88 -2.33
C LEU A 3 -11.32 -5.46 -1.47
N THR A 4 -11.99 -6.50 -1.95
CA THR A 4 -13.14 -7.11 -1.25
C THR A 4 -12.79 -8.43 -0.57
N ALA A 5 -11.49 -8.73 -0.43
CA ALA A 5 -10.93 -9.95 0.12
C ALA A 5 -11.32 -11.24 -0.67
N TRP A 6 -10.96 -12.41 -0.13
CA TRP A 6 -11.16 -13.71 -0.77
C TRP A 6 -12.62 -14.18 -0.78
N ASN A 7 -13.42 -13.72 0.18
CA ASN A 7 -14.83 -14.07 0.28
C ASN A 7 -15.69 -12.82 0.17
N HIS A 8 -16.15 -12.54 -1.03
CA HIS A 8 -16.92 -11.34 -1.34
C HIS A 8 -18.22 -11.24 -0.51
N LYS A 9 -18.85 -12.38 -0.17
CA LYS A 9 -20.09 -12.43 0.65
C LYS A 9 -19.88 -11.85 2.06
N ASN A 10 -18.67 -11.95 2.58
CA ASN A 10 -18.34 -11.41 3.91
C ASN A 10 -17.98 -9.91 3.88
N PHE A 11 -17.83 -9.32 2.69
CA PHE A 11 -17.55 -7.90 2.60
C PHE A 11 -18.79 -7.06 2.93
N ALA A 12 -18.75 -6.37 4.06
CA ALA A 12 -19.81 -5.49 4.53
C ALA A 12 -21.23 -6.11 4.37
N PRO A 13 -21.54 -7.26 5.01
CA PRO A 13 -22.73 -8.06 4.71
C PRO A 13 -24.05 -7.30 4.97
N HIS A 14 -24.05 -6.31 5.86
CA HIS A 14 -25.22 -5.52 6.23
C HIS A 14 -25.30 -4.16 5.50
N ALA A 15 -24.32 -3.82 4.67
CA ALA A 15 -24.31 -2.56 3.93
C ALA A 15 -24.90 -2.73 2.52
N LYS A 16 -25.64 -1.72 2.06
CA LYS A 16 -25.94 -1.56 0.63
C LYS A 16 -24.65 -1.20 -0.09
N LYS A 17 -24.34 -1.93 -1.14
CA LYS A 17 -23.10 -1.77 -1.90
C LYS A 17 -23.38 -1.07 -3.22
N ILE A 18 -22.60 -0.05 -3.50
CA ILE A 18 -22.54 0.62 -4.80
C ILE A 18 -21.20 0.27 -5.41
N VAL A 19 -21.19 -0.28 -6.61
CA VAL A 19 -19.97 -0.63 -7.34
C VAL A 19 -19.92 0.17 -8.61
N ILE A 20 -18.82 0.86 -8.83
CA ILE A 20 -18.56 1.66 -10.02
C ILE A 20 -17.27 1.17 -10.62
N ASP A 21 -17.32 0.64 -11.83
CA ASP A 21 -16.13 0.20 -12.56
C ASP A 21 -16.32 0.46 -14.06
N ILE A 22 -15.24 0.78 -14.74
CA ILE A 22 -15.26 0.96 -16.20
C ILE A 22 -15.32 -0.39 -16.93
N ASP A 23 -14.85 -1.46 -16.28
CA ASP A 23 -14.86 -2.81 -16.83
C ASP A 23 -15.99 -3.63 -16.17
N PRO A 24 -17.06 -3.94 -16.91
CA PRO A 24 -18.15 -4.75 -16.38
C PRO A 24 -17.70 -6.13 -15.91
N ALA A 25 -16.63 -6.72 -16.48
CA ALA A 25 -16.10 -8.00 -16.04
C ALA A 25 -15.52 -7.94 -14.61
N GLU A 26 -15.04 -6.78 -14.16
CA GLU A 26 -14.61 -6.59 -12.77
C GLU A 26 -15.79 -6.64 -11.80
N THR A 27 -16.95 -6.16 -12.21
CA THR A 27 -18.16 -6.22 -11.40
C THR A 27 -18.80 -7.61 -11.44
N ASP A 28 -18.82 -8.27 -12.61
CA ASP A 28 -19.44 -9.59 -12.79
C ASP A 28 -18.81 -10.69 -11.94
N LYS A 29 -17.53 -10.58 -11.63
CA LYS A 29 -16.82 -11.57 -10.79
C LYS A 29 -17.04 -11.40 -9.29
N LEU A 30 -17.75 -10.35 -8.85
CA LEU A 30 -18.02 -10.12 -7.43
C LEU A 30 -19.20 -10.99 -6.97
N ASP A 31 -18.90 -12.02 -6.21
CA ASP A 31 -19.93 -12.89 -5.59
C ASP A 31 -20.46 -12.23 -4.30
N MET A 32 -21.22 -11.13 -4.47
CA MET A 32 -21.89 -10.41 -3.39
C MET A 32 -23.13 -9.67 -3.90
N ASP A 33 -24.02 -9.32 -2.97
CA ASP A 33 -25.18 -8.50 -3.29
C ASP A 33 -24.76 -7.04 -3.57
N ILE A 34 -25.06 -6.54 -4.77
CA ILE A 34 -24.76 -5.18 -5.23
C ILE A 34 -26.07 -4.44 -5.41
N ALA A 35 -26.33 -3.45 -4.57
CA ALA A 35 -27.55 -2.66 -4.60
C ALA A 35 -27.61 -1.71 -5.81
N VAL A 36 -26.46 -1.14 -6.20
CA VAL A 36 -26.36 -0.27 -7.38
C VAL A 36 -25.06 -0.59 -8.11
N ARG A 37 -25.19 -0.90 -9.40
CA ARG A 37 -24.07 -1.11 -10.31
C ARG A 37 -24.00 0.04 -11.31
N VAL A 38 -22.82 0.59 -11.50
CA VAL A 38 -22.54 1.60 -12.50
C VAL A 38 -21.35 1.17 -13.34
N ASP A 39 -21.62 0.78 -14.59
CA ASP A 39 -20.56 0.48 -15.57
C ASP A 39 -20.15 1.79 -16.24
N GLY A 40 -19.11 2.44 -15.70
CA GLY A 40 -18.71 3.76 -16.16
C GLY A 40 -17.34 4.22 -15.65
N ASP A 41 -16.77 5.18 -16.37
CA ASP A 41 -15.51 5.81 -16.01
C ASP A 41 -15.69 6.72 -14.78
N LEU A 42 -14.88 6.53 -13.75
CA LEU A 42 -14.86 7.39 -12.57
C LEU A 42 -14.59 8.87 -12.91
N ALA A 43 -13.87 9.14 -14.01
CA ALA A 43 -13.66 10.51 -14.48
C ALA A 43 -14.97 11.22 -14.87
N ALA A 44 -15.96 10.45 -15.31
CA ALA A 44 -17.31 10.97 -15.62
C ALA A 44 -18.23 10.96 -14.39
N VAL A 45 -18.15 9.91 -13.57
CA VAL A 45 -19.08 9.71 -12.45
C VAL A 45 -18.77 10.60 -11.24
N LEU A 46 -17.48 10.76 -10.87
CA LEU A 46 -17.11 11.51 -9.67
C LEU A 46 -17.49 12.99 -9.72
N PRO A 47 -17.34 13.74 -10.86
CA PRO A 47 -17.84 15.10 -10.95
C PRO A 47 -19.35 15.21 -10.70
N LEU A 48 -20.12 14.31 -11.30
CA LEU A 48 -21.58 14.30 -11.12
C LEU A 48 -21.98 14.05 -9.67
N LEU A 49 -21.27 13.15 -8.97
CA LEU A 49 -21.48 12.93 -7.54
C LEU A 49 -21.09 14.16 -6.72
N ALA A 50 -20.00 14.84 -7.06
CA ALA A 50 -19.50 15.99 -6.32
C ALA A 50 -20.41 17.23 -6.45
N GLU A 51 -21.21 17.33 -7.52
CA GLU A 51 -22.17 18.40 -7.76
C GLU A 51 -23.49 18.19 -6.99
N GLN A 52 -23.73 17.01 -6.41
CA GLN A 52 -24.95 16.75 -5.67
C GLN A 52 -24.89 17.35 -4.26
N GLU A 53 -26.02 17.88 -3.81
CA GLU A 53 -26.21 18.22 -2.41
C GLU A 53 -26.59 16.94 -1.63
N TYR A 54 -25.85 16.70 -0.54
CA TYR A 54 -26.09 15.54 0.33
C TYR A 54 -26.51 15.99 1.71
N GLU A 55 -27.60 15.41 2.21
CA GLU A 55 -27.89 15.48 3.62
C GLU A 55 -26.94 14.56 4.39
N MET A 56 -26.26 15.12 5.37
CA MET A 56 -25.38 14.35 6.23
C MET A 56 -26.21 13.49 7.18
N ALA A 57 -25.90 12.20 7.26
CA ALA A 57 -26.56 11.30 8.21
C ALA A 57 -26.40 11.84 9.64
N ALA A 58 -27.51 11.83 10.41
CA ALA A 58 -27.54 12.34 11.78
C ALA A 58 -26.53 11.64 12.71
N GLU A 59 -26.19 10.39 12.41
CA GLU A 59 -25.24 9.57 13.14
C GLU A 59 -23.78 9.89 12.81
N LEU A 60 -23.51 10.67 11.76
CA LEU A 60 -22.13 10.93 11.30
C LEU A 60 -21.21 11.50 12.36
N PRO A 61 -21.61 12.49 13.21
CA PRO A 61 -20.76 12.99 14.29
C PRO A 61 -20.38 11.90 15.30
N THR A 62 -21.33 11.02 15.63
CA THR A 62 -21.09 9.89 16.53
C THR A 62 -20.10 8.90 15.93
N TRP A 63 -20.24 8.59 14.64
CA TRP A 63 -19.33 7.73 13.91
C TRP A 63 -17.92 8.34 13.82
N GLN A 64 -17.81 9.62 13.52
CA GLN A 64 -16.51 10.32 13.49
C GLN A 64 -15.82 10.28 14.85
N THR A 65 -16.57 10.51 15.94
CA THR A 65 -16.05 10.41 17.31
C THR A 65 -15.58 8.98 17.63
N TYR A 66 -16.34 7.98 17.22
CA TYR A 66 -15.95 6.57 17.37
C TYR A 66 -14.64 6.28 16.59
N CYS A 67 -14.55 6.70 15.34
CA CYS A 67 -13.34 6.51 14.52
C CYS A 67 -12.11 7.20 15.13
N ALA A 68 -12.26 8.44 15.63
CA ALA A 68 -11.17 9.15 16.30
C ALA A 68 -10.68 8.40 17.55
N ARG A 69 -11.61 7.91 18.37
CA ARG A 69 -11.29 7.11 19.55
C ARG A 69 -10.60 5.78 19.20
N MET A 70 -11.05 5.12 18.11
CA MET A 70 -10.40 3.87 17.66
C MET A 70 -8.99 4.12 17.15
N LYS A 71 -8.77 5.20 16.42
CA LYS A 71 -7.44 5.60 15.95
C LYS A 71 -6.48 5.93 17.11
N GLU A 72 -6.98 6.53 18.17
CA GLU A 72 -6.19 6.77 19.37
C GLU A 72 -5.91 5.48 20.16
N LYS A 73 -6.92 4.63 20.31
CA LYS A 73 -6.82 3.38 21.05
C LYS A 73 -5.91 2.34 20.37
N TYR A 74 -5.88 2.34 19.04
CA TYR A 74 -5.14 1.38 18.21
C TYR A 74 -4.18 2.12 17.27
N PRO A 75 -3.15 2.79 17.80
CA PRO A 75 -2.15 3.44 16.96
C PRO A 75 -1.38 2.38 16.15
N ALA A 76 -0.97 2.72 14.93
CA ALA A 76 -0.16 1.82 14.10
C ALA A 76 1.22 1.54 14.73
N ILE A 77 1.68 2.40 15.63
CA ILE A 77 2.97 2.26 16.32
C ILE A 77 2.73 2.51 17.81
N THR A 78 3.04 1.51 18.62
CA THR A 78 2.87 1.59 20.08
C THR A 78 4.15 2.05 20.78
N ALA A 79 4.03 2.35 22.08
CA ALA A 79 5.18 2.69 22.91
C ALA A 79 6.12 1.49 23.08
N GLU A 80 5.57 0.28 23.15
CA GLU A 80 6.31 -0.97 23.29
C GLU A 80 7.17 -1.21 22.04
N MET A 81 6.63 -1.02 20.82
CA MET A 81 7.38 -1.12 19.57
C MET A 81 8.57 -0.15 19.54
N ARG A 82 8.39 1.06 20.07
CA ARG A 82 9.49 2.06 20.15
C ARG A 82 10.51 1.73 21.25
N ALA A 83 10.12 1.00 22.26
CA ALA A 83 11.00 0.61 23.37
C ALA A 83 11.82 -0.66 23.08
N GLU A 84 11.48 -1.38 22.00
CA GLU A 84 12.18 -2.59 21.57
C GLU A 84 13.68 -2.31 21.31
N LYS A 85 14.55 -3.20 21.78
CA LYS A 85 16.02 -3.04 21.71
C LYS A 85 16.73 -4.23 21.06
N ASP A 86 16.08 -5.37 21.00
CA ASP A 86 16.70 -6.60 20.50
C ASP A 86 16.64 -6.68 18.97
N TYR A 87 15.69 -5.96 18.36
CA TYR A 87 15.55 -5.84 16.91
C TYR A 87 14.97 -4.48 16.51
N VAL A 88 15.00 -4.19 15.22
CA VAL A 88 14.36 -2.99 14.66
C VAL A 88 12.93 -3.32 14.31
N ASP A 89 11.97 -2.76 15.05
CA ASP A 89 10.56 -2.90 14.69
C ASP A 89 10.28 -2.24 13.34
N ALA A 90 9.64 -2.98 12.45
CA ALA A 90 9.44 -2.56 11.06
C ALA A 90 8.52 -1.32 10.93
N HIS A 91 7.47 -1.21 11.77
CA HIS A 91 6.59 -0.04 11.76
C HIS A 91 7.32 1.21 12.25
N VAL A 92 8.13 1.07 13.30
CA VAL A 92 8.98 2.16 13.82
C VAL A 92 9.99 2.58 12.77
N PHE A 93 10.63 1.63 12.09
CA PHE A 93 11.55 1.91 10.99
C PHE A 93 10.90 2.74 9.89
N VAL A 94 9.69 2.35 9.42
CA VAL A 94 8.98 3.06 8.35
C VAL A 94 8.54 4.45 8.79
N ASP A 95 8.11 4.63 10.04
CA ASP A 95 7.76 5.93 10.60
C ASP A 95 8.97 6.88 10.62
N GLU A 96 10.11 6.40 11.11
CA GLU A 96 11.35 7.19 11.13
C GLU A 96 11.86 7.48 9.71
N LEU A 97 11.81 6.50 8.82
CA LEU A 97 12.13 6.70 7.41
C LEU A 97 11.25 7.79 6.80
N SER A 98 9.94 7.76 7.08
CA SER A 98 8.98 8.76 6.57
C SER A 98 9.37 10.20 6.92
N ARG A 99 10.01 10.41 8.07
CA ARG A 99 10.48 11.73 8.49
C ARG A 99 11.66 12.22 7.65
N GLN A 100 12.51 11.29 7.20
CA GLN A 100 13.70 11.56 6.40
C GLN A 100 13.41 11.71 4.90
N LEU A 101 12.26 11.24 4.45
CA LEU A 101 11.85 11.33 3.05
C LEU A 101 11.42 12.76 2.70
N THR A 102 11.61 13.13 1.44
CA THR A 102 11.17 14.41 0.86
C THR A 102 9.97 14.21 -0.07
N ALA A 103 9.35 15.29 -0.50
CA ALA A 103 8.23 15.25 -1.44
C ALA A 103 8.61 14.69 -2.84
N ASP A 104 9.89 14.72 -3.17
CA ASP A 104 10.40 14.28 -4.48
C ASP A 104 10.77 12.80 -4.55
N ASP A 105 10.76 12.11 -3.41
CA ASP A 105 11.15 10.71 -3.35
C ASP A 105 10.15 9.78 -4.04
N VAL A 106 10.69 8.76 -4.69
CA VAL A 106 9.94 7.62 -5.21
C VAL A 106 10.12 6.47 -4.24
N ILE A 107 9.03 5.93 -3.72
CA ILE A 107 9.05 4.84 -2.73
C ILE A 107 8.53 3.57 -3.40
N VAL A 108 9.30 2.52 -3.32
CA VAL A 108 9.01 1.21 -3.89
C VAL A 108 9.06 0.18 -2.76
N PRO A 109 7.93 -0.05 -2.08
CA PRO A 109 7.82 -1.22 -1.21
C PRO A 109 7.71 -2.47 -2.06
N GLU A 110 8.28 -3.57 -1.61
CA GLU A 110 8.08 -4.88 -2.25
C GLU A 110 6.59 -5.21 -2.38
N SER A 111 6.24 -5.99 -3.37
CA SER A 111 4.85 -6.27 -3.70
C SER A 111 4.19 -7.32 -2.80
N SER A 112 4.95 -8.00 -1.96
CA SER A 112 4.47 -9.05 -1.06
C SER A 112 5.15 -9.03 0.30
N GLY A 113 4.52 -9.67 1.28
CA GLY A 113 5.04 -9.84 2.63
C GLY A 113 5.18 -8.56 3.43
N ALA A 114 5.87 -8.66 4.55
CA ALA A 114 5.96 -7.59 5.55
C ALA A 114 6.52 -6.28 4.97
N ALA A 115 7.48 -6.33 4.05
CA ALA A 115 8.06 -5.13 3.45
C ALA A 115 7.04 -4.28 2.68
N GLY A 116 6.07 -4.92 2.00
CA GLY A 116 4.94 -4.23 1.39
C GLY A 116 3.89 -3.81 2.41
N GLU A 117 3.36 -4.77 3.15
CA GLU A 117 2.21 -4.60 4.03
C GLU A 117 2.45 -3.58 5.14
N ILE A 118 3.57 -3.70 5.88
CA ILE A 118 3.91 -2.76 6.95
C ILE A 118 4.25 -1.38 6.41
N THR A 119 4.90 -1.30 5.25
CA THR A 119 5.18 0.00 4.64
C THR A 119 3.88 0.74 4.36
N TYR A 120 2.86 0.09 3.81
CA TYR A 120 1.57 0.74 3.58
C TYR A 120 0.82 1.13 4.86
N GLN A 121 1.03 0.40 5.96
CA GLN A 121 0.41 0.73 7.25
C GLN A 121 1.07 1.93 7.94
N ALA A 122 2.39 2.05 7.86
CA ALA A 122 3.16 3.00 8.67
C ALA A 122 3.71 4.20 7.89
N LEU A 123 3.77 4.15 6.55
CA LEU A 123 4.33 5.21 5.73
C LEU A 123 3.44 6.46 5.75
N ARG A 124 4.03 7.58 6.13
CA ARG A 124 3.40 8.90 6.07
C ARG A 124 3.73 9.57 4.74
N VAL A 125 2.86 9.34 3.76
CA VAL A 125 3.04 9.86 2.40
C VAL A 125 2.95 11.38 2.39
N LYS A 126 3.93 12.04 1.77
CA LYS A 126 3.94 13.49 1.55
C LYS A 126 3.41 13.82 0.15
N ARG A 127 2.77 14.98 0.02
CA ARG A 127 2.30 15.46 -1.29
C ARG A 127 3.48 15.53 -2.28
N GLY A 128 3.33 14.90 -3.45
CA GLY A 128 4.36 14.83 -4.49
C GLY A 128 5.13 13.51 -4.53
N GLN A 129 5.16 12.77 -3.43
CA GLN A 129 5.76 11.43 -3.41
C GLN A 129 5.01 10.46 -4.31
N LYS A 130 5.75 9.53 -4.90
CA LYS A 130 5.20 8.42 -5.67
C LYS A 130 5.47 7.12 -4.93
N VAL A 131 4.41 6.44 -4.50
CA VAL A 131 4.50 5.12 -3.88
C VAL A 131 3.94 4.12 -4.87
N LYS A 132 4.74 3.15 -5.27
CA LYS A 132 4.42 2.20 -6.34
C LYS A 132 4.91 0.80 -6.03
N ASN A 133 4.05 -0.19 -6.21
CA ASN A 133 4.40 -1.60 -6.21
C ASN A 133 3.44 -2.40 -7.12
N ALA A 134 3.60 -3.73 -7.15
CA ALA A 134 2.72 -4.64 -7.88
C ALA A 134 1.81 -5.45 -6.93
N ALA A 135 1.17 -4.78 -5.97
CA ALA A 135 0.37 -5.41 -4.93
C ALA A 135 -0.70 -6.39 -5.45
N GLY A 136 -1.25 -6.16 -6.63
CA GLY A 136 -2.26 -7.03 -7.23
C GLY A 136 -1.73 -8.41 -7.63
N LEU A 137 -0.43 -8.56 -7.87
CA LEU A 137 0.23 -9.81 -8.25
C LEU A 137 1.03 -10.44 -7.11
N GLY A 138 1.56 -9.63 -6.20
CA GLY A 138 2.33 -10.09 -5.05
C GLY A 138 3.61 -10.84 -5.41
N SER A 139 4.23 -10.53 -6.56
CA SER A 139 5.39 -11.27 -7.06
C SER A 139 6.65 -10.96 -6.27
N MET A 140 7.25 -11.95 -5.66
CA MET A 140 8.58 -11.83 -5.07
C MET A 140 9.64 -11.52 -6.14
N GLY A 141 10.64 -10.72 -5.79
CA GLY A 141 11.70 -10.30 -6.72
C GLY A 141 11.30 -9.12 -7.62
N PHE A 142 10.13 -8.56 -7.42
CA PHE A 142 9.65 -7.41 -8.18
C PHE A 142 10.37 -6.10 -7.77
N GLY A 143 10.76 -5.97 -6.50
CA GLY A 143 11.24 -4.73 -5.90
C GLY A 143 12.43 -4.11 -6.61
N VAL A 144 13.52 -4.87 -6.80
CA VAL A 144 14.77 -4.34 -7.40
C VAL A 144 14.58 -3.86 -8.83
N PRO A 145 14.06 -4.69 -9.79
CA PRO A 145 13.86 -4.24 -11.16
C PRO A 145 12.83 -3.12 -11.27
N TYR A 146 11.81 -3.13 -10.43
CA TYR A 146 10.84 -2.04 -10.41
C TYR A 146 11.44 -0.72 -9.91
N ALA A 147 12.24 -0.75 -8.85
CA ALA A 147 12.94 0.44 -8.35
C ALA A 147 13.87 1.03 -9.40
N LEU A 148 14.57 0.18 -10.17
CA LEU A 148 15.39 0.58 -11.30
C LEU A 148 14.54 1.30 -12.36
N GLY A 149 13.46 0.67 -12.81
CA GLY A 149 12.55 1.23 -13.81
C GLY A 149 11.89 2.53 -13.32
N ALA A 150 11.42 2.55 -12.07
CA ALA A 150 10.81 3.73 -11.46
C ALA A 150 11.80 4.90 -11.34
N CYS A 151 13.05 4.64 -10.96
CA CYS A 151 14.10 5.65 -10.90
C CYS A 151 14.35 6.29 -12.27
N LEU A 152 14.49 5.47 -13.31
CA LEU A 152 14.70 5.96 -14.69
C LEU A 152 13.49 6.75 -15.20
N ALA A 153 12.29 6.22 -15.03
CA ALA A 153 11.04 6.85 -15.48
C ALA A 153 10.74 8.18 -14.77
N ASN A 154 11.32 8.40 -13.60
CA ASN A 154 11.16 9.64 -12.83
C ASN A 154 12.38 10.56 -12.90
N GLY A 155 13.18 10.48 -13.97
CA GLY A 155 14.31 11.38 -14.22
C GLY A 155 15.46 11.18 -13.22
N LYS A 156 15.70 9.94 -12.79
CA LYS A 156 16.71 9.57 -11.80
C LYS A 156 16.54 10.26 -10.46
N ARG A 157 15.30 10.46 -10.02
CA ARG A 157 15.02 10.93 -8.66
C ARG A 157 15.43 9.88 -7.64
N ARG A 158 15.77 10.34 -6.43
CA ARG A 158 16.06 9.43 -5.33
C ARG A 158 14.91 8.43 -5.14
N THR A 159 15.23 7.16 -5.27
CA THR A 159 14.28 6.06 -5.16
C THR A 159 14.62 5.24 -3.91
N ILE A 160 13.62 4.91 -3.13
CA ILE A 160 13.72 4.14 -1.90
C ILE A 160 13.08 2.79 -2.14
N LEU A 161 13.87 1.75 -2.10
CA LEU A 161 13.41 0.36 -2.12
C LEU A 161 13.34 -0.16 -0.68
N ILE A 162 12.22 -0.77 -0.32
CA ILE A 162 12.05 -1.54 0.92
C ILE A 162 11.70 -2.96 0.49
N ASP A 163 12.56 -3.91 0.78
CA ASP A 163 12.47 -5.28 0.28
C ASP A 163 12.77 -6.30 1.38
N GLY A 164 12.29 -7.52 1.22
CA GLY A 164 12.67 -8.66 2.05
C GLY A 164 13.93 -9.36 1.49
N ASP A 165 14.68 -10.00 2.37
CA ASP A 165 15.90 -10.72 2.03
C ASP A 165 15.66 -11.79 0.94
N GLY A 166 14.56 -12.54 1.04
CA GLY A 166 14.22 -13.59 0.09
C GLY A 166 13.79 -13.06 -1.28
N ALA A 167 12.99 -12.00 -1.33
CA ALA A 167 12.55 -11.39 -2.58
C ALA A 167 13.72 -10.72 -3.31
N PHE A 168 14.56 -10.01 -2.57
CA PHE A 168 15.73 -9.34 -3.10
C PHE A 168 16.68 -10.27 -3.88
N GLN A 169 16.87 -11.51 -3.40
CA GLN A 169 17.76 -12.48 -4.02
C GLN A 169 17.33 -12.89 -5.43
N LEU A 170 16.03 -12.85 -5.72
CA LEU A 170 15.50 -13.34 -7.00
C LEU A 170 15.95 -12.51 -8.22
N ASN A 171 16.28 -11.23 -8.00
CA ASN A 171 16.75 -10.33 -9.06
C ASN A 171 17.98 -9.52 -8.63
N ILE A 172 18.84 -10.12 -7.82
CA ILE A 172 20.07 -9.48 -7.30
C ILE A 172 21.02 -9.01 -8.40
N GLN A 173 21.02 -9.67 -9.57
CA GLN A 173 21.86 -9.31 -10.73
C GLN A 173 21.58 -7.87 -11.22
N GLU A 174 20.40 -7.32 -10.97
CA GLU A 174 20.06 -5.94 -11.38
C GLU A 174 20.86 -4.87 -10.61
N LEU A 175 21.54 -5.26 -9.54
CA LEU A 175 22.49 -4.37 -8.86
C LEU A 175 23.63 -3.94 -9.79
N ALA A 176 24.04 -4.79 -10.73
CA ALA A 176 25.05 -4.44 -11.73
C ALA A 176 24.56 -3.30 -12.64
N THR A 177 23.30 -3.36 -13.09
CA THR A 177 22.65 -2.32 -13.90
C THR A 177 22.55 -1.00 -13.12
N ILE A 178 22.09 -1.08 -11.86
CA ILE A 178 21.97 0.08 -10.96
C ILE A 178 23.33 0.76 -10.76
N ALA A 179 24.37 -0.02 -10.49
CA ALA A 179 25.73 0.48 -10.28
C ALA A 179 26.30 1.09 -11.55
N GLN A 180 26.18 0.41 -12.70
CA GLN A 180 26.66 0.89 -14.00
C GLN A 180 26.06 2.24 -14.36
N HIS A 181 24.75 2.42 -14.13
CA HIS A 181 24.03 3.65 -14.43
C HIS A 181 24.08 4.68 -13.30
N ARG A 182 24.74 4.38 -12.18
CA ARG A 182 24.86 5.24 -10.99
C ARG A 182 23.51 5.77 -10.52
N LEU A 183 22.52 4.88 -10.44
CA LEU A 183 21.16 5.27 -10.06
C LEU A 183 21.07 5.58 -8.57
N PRO A 184 20.43 6.69 -8.17
CA PRO A 184 20.30 7.10 -6.77
C PRO A 184 19.20 6.29 -6.05
N ILE A 185 19.41 4.97 -5.96
CA ILE A 185 18.50 4.05 -5.29
C ILE A 185 19.06 3.70 -3.90
N LYS A 186 18.27 3.93 -2.86
CA LYS A 186 18.55 3.49 -1.48
C LYS A 186 17.73 2.24 -1.22
N MET A 187 18.38 1.18 -0.76
CA MET A 187 17.76 -0.12 -0.52
C MET A 187 17.81 -0.44 0.96
N PHE A 188 16.65 -0.76 1.53
CA PHE A 188 16.49 -1.23 2.89
C PHE A 188 15.99 -2.67 2.82
N LEU A 189 16.84 -3.59 3.25
CA LEU A 189 16.52 -5.02 3.24
C LEU A 189 16.13 -5.46 4.65
N TRP A 190 14.94 -6.03 4.76
CA TRP A 190 14.45 -6.59 6.01
C TRP A 190 14.82 -8.06 6.11
N ILE A 191 15.75 -8.32 7.00
CA ILE A 191 16.29 -9.66 7.23
C ILE A 191 15.54 -10.28 8.40
N ASN A 192 14.61 -11.16 8.10
CA ASN A 192 13.75 -11.85 9.08
C ASN A 192 13.99 -13.36 9.18
N GLY A 193 15.07 -13.84 8.53
CA GLY A 193 15.51 -15.23 8.61
C GLY A 193 14.78 -16.21 7.69
N GLY A 194 13.98 -15.72 6.72
CA GLY A 194 13.32 -16.57 5.74
C GLY A 194 12.06 -15.98 5.12
N TYR A 195 11.30 -16.82 4.44
CA TYR A 195 10.02 -16.45 3.81
C TYR A 195 8.90 -16.42 4.85
N ALA A 196 8.89 -15.41 5.70
CA ALA A 196 8.02 -15.35 6.88
C ALA A 196 6.53 -15.51 6.56
N SER A 197 6.05 -14.91 5.46
CA SER A 197 4.64 -15.05 5.04
C SER A 197 4.28 -16.47 4.59
N ILE A 198 5.24 -17.24 4.08
CA ILE A 198 5.03 -18.64 3.66
C ILE A 198 5.15 -19.56 4.87
N MET A 199 6.07 -19.29 5.79
CA MET A 199 6.25 -20.11 7.00
C MET A 199 5.10 -19.95 8.00
N GLY A 200 4.34 -18.85 7.93
CA GLY A 200 3.20 -18.58 8.81
C GLY A 200 1.84 -19.07 8.27
N THR A 201 1.82 -19.69 7.09
CA THR A 201 0.64 -20.33 6.51
C THR A 201 0.69 -21.84 6.70
#